data_d43892bb52e863530c2ee1c94ad3ff65
#
_entry.id   d43892bb52e863530c2ee1c94ad3ff65
#
_cell.length_a   1.000
_cell.length_b   1.000
_cell.length_c   1.000
_cell.angle_alpha   90.00
_cell.angle_beta   90.00
_cell.angle_gamma   90.00
#
_symmetry.space_group_name_H-M   'P 1'
#
loop_
_entity.id
_entity.type
_entity.pdbx_description
1 polymer ?
#
loop_
_entity_poly.entity_id
_entity_poly.type
_entity_poly.pdbx_seq_one_letter_code
_entity_poly.pdbx_strand_id
1 'polypeptide(L)'
;MLKVENISKSFGSLKVLNGISFSADKGEVIAIIGPSGMGKSTLLRCINLLEEPDSGSIEIDGVKFTAGEKKHQTIRDLRAKTAMVFQNYNLFKNKTVIQNIMLPMISAKKNTKKEAELRALDLLNQIGLSDKKNVYPSKLSGGQQQRVGIARALAVNPSVLLFDEPTSSLDPELVNEVLEIILTLAKNHQSTMLIVTHEMQFAKEVADRIIFIDDGTIIKDSSPQSMFSLGENSRISSFIKKLGS
;
A
#
# COMPACT_ATOMS: atom_id res chain seq x y z
N MET A 1 1.64 -13.31 -7.74
CA MET A 1 0.21 -13.53 -7.47
C MET A 1 -0.04 -13.47 -5.97
N LEU A 2 -1.03 -12.67 -5.53
CA LEU A 2 -1.48 -12.56 -4.13
C LEU A 2 -2.80 -13.32 -3.97
N LYS A 3 -2.93 -14.12 -2.89
CA LYS A 3 -4.22 -14.70 -2.46
C LYS A 3 -4.47 -14.36 -1.01
N VAL A 4 -5.66 -13.90 -0.71
CA VAL A 4 -6.17 -13.58 0.62
C VAL A 4 -7.42 -14.43 0.83
N GLU A 5 -7.44 -15.30 1.85
CA GLU A 5 -8.51 -16.27 2.06
C GLU A 5 -9.05 -16.19 3.48
N ASN A 6 -10.32 -15.82 3.63
CA ASN A 6 -11.09 -15.80 4.88
C ASN A 6 -10.41 -15.03 6.04
N ILE A 7 -9.75 -13.90 5.71
CA ILE A 7 -9.08 -13.08 6.72
C ILE A 7 -10.10 -12.42 7.64
N SER A 8 -9.98 -12.71 8.92
CA SER A 8 -10.74 -12.04 9.98
C SER A 8 -9.78 -11.43 11.00
N LYS A 9 -10.19 -10.27 11.57
CA LYS A 9 -9.42 -9.58 12.62
C LYS A 9 -10.35 -8.85 13.56
N SER A 10 -10.10 -9.02 14.85
CA SER A 10 -10.80 -8.30 15.93
C SER A 10 -9.81 -7.58 16.83
N PHE A 11 -10.23 -6.49 17.43
CA PHE A 11 -9.53 -5.78 18.50
C PHE A 11 -10.46 -5.73 19.73
N GLY A 12 -10.19 -6.57 20.71
CA GLY A 12 -11.11 -6.82 21.81
C GLY A 12 -12.43 -7.39 21.29
N SER A 13 -13.54 -6.74 21.61
CA SER A 13 -14.88 -7.14 21.12
C SER A 13 -15.24 -6.61 19.74
N LEU A 14 -14.44 -5.67 19.19
CA LEU A 14 -14.71 -5.06 17.89
C LEU A 14 -14.16 -5.94 16.76
N LYS A 15 -15.05 -6.53 15.97
CA LYS A 15 -14.69 -7.27 14.75
C LYS A 15 -14.49 -6.28 13.60
N VAL A 16 -13.26 -6.15 13.12
CA VAL A 16 -12.86 -5.16 12.09
C VAL A 16 -12.80 -5.77 10.69
N LEU A 17 -12.37 -7.04 10.58
CA LEU A 17 -12.40 -7.79 9.32
C LEU A 17 -13.19 -9.07 9.55
N ASN A 18 -14.06 -9.42 8.59
CA ASN A 18 -14.99 -10.54 8.69
C ASN A 18 -14.96 -11.42 7.43
N GLY A 19 -13.96 -12.32 7.36
CA GLY A 19 -13.86 -13.31 6.29
C GLY A 19 -13.53 -12.71 4.92
N ILE A 20 -12.64 -11.71 4.85
CA ILE A 20 -12.20 -11.10 3.61
C ILE A 20 -11.47 -12.11 2.74
N SER A 21 -11.91 -12.27 1.48
CA SER A 21 -11.28 -13.15 0.50
C SER A 21 -11.23 -12.47 -0.87
N PHE A 22 -10.04 -12.41 -1.48
CA PHE A 22 -9.82 -11.97 -2.86
C PHE A 22 -8.45 -12.46 -3.34
N SER A 23 -8.21 -12.35 -4.63
CA SER A 23 -6.88 -12.58 -5.22
C SER A 23 -6.48 -11.40 -6.09
N ALA A 24 -5.19 -11.25 -6.31
CA ALA A 24 -4.64 -10.30 -7.28
C ALA A 24 -3.58 -10.99 -8.14
N ASP A 25 -3.62 -10.73 -9.43
CA ASP A 25 -2.64 -11.21 -10.38
C ASP A 25 -1.34 -10.39 -10.28
N LYS A 26 -0.27 -10.92 -10.87
CA LYS A 26 1.01 -10.22 -10.89
C LYS A 26 0.89 -8.93 -11.73
N GLY A 27 1.27 -7.82 -11.13
CA GLY A 27 1.20 -6.50 -11.76
C GLY A 27 -0.18 -5.87 -11.75
N GLU A 28 -1.22 -6.54 -11.20
CA GLU A 28 -2.57 -5.98 -11.08
C GLU A 28 -2.60 -4.86 -10.04
N VAL A 29 -3.33 -3.80 -10.35
CA VAL A 29 -3.57 -2.66 -9.47
C VAL A 29 -4.99 -2.71 -8.94
N ILE A 30 -5.15 -2.89 -7.63
CA ILE A 30 -6.45 -2.93 -6.96
C ILE A 30 -6.60 -1.70 -6.07
N ALA A 31 -7.60 -0.87 -6.32
CA ALA A 31 -8.00 0.17 -5.40
C ALA A 31 -8.99 -0.39 -4.36
N ILE A 32 -8.75 -0.10 -3.08
CA ILE A 32 -9.63 -0.48 -1.97
C ILE A 32 -10.29 0.79 -1.45
N ILE A 33 -11.60 0.88 -1.58
CA ILE A 33 -12.39 2.04 -1.18
C ILE A 33 -13.47 1.64 -0.16
N GLY A 34 -14.06 2.62 0.51
CA GLY A 34 -15.13 2.42 1.50
C GLY A 34 -15.02 3.41 2.66
N PRO A 35 -16.04 3.47 3.55
CA PRO A 35 -16.08 4.42 4.66
C PRO A 35 -14.86 4.30 5.60
N SER A 36 -14.54 5.39 6.31
CA SER A 36 -13.48 5.38 7.31
C SER A 36 -13.83 4.41 8.45
N GLY A 37 -12.82 3.74 9.01
CA GLY A 37 -13.01 2.79 10.11
C GLY A 37 -13.48 1.39 9.68
N MET A 38 -13.77 1.13 8.40
CA MET A 38 -14.29 -0.16 7.92
C MET A 38 -13.22 -1.23 7.64
N GLY A 39 -12.02 -1.10 8.23
CA GLY A 39 -11.00 -2.15 8.21
C GLY A 39 -10.00 -2.11 7.04
N LYS A 40 -10.07 -1.14 6.13
CA LYS A 40 -9.18 -1.07 4.94
C LYS A 40 -7.68 -1.09 5.29
N SER A 41 -7.23 -0.19 6.17
CA SER A 41 -5.84 -0.15 6.66
C SER A 41 -5.45 -1.41 7.44
N THR A 42 -6.40 -1.97 8.21
CA THR A 42 -6.21 -3.23 8.95
C THR A 42 -5.98 -4.38 7.97
N LEU A 43 -6.71 -4.42 6.86
CA LEU A 43 -6.51 -5.42 5.81
C LEU A 43 -5.10 -5.34 5.22
N LEU A 44 -4.62 -4.15 4.84
CA LEU A 44 -3.25 -3.98 4.34
C LEU A 44 -2.20 -4.42 5.37
N ARG A 45 -2.42 -4.09 6.65
CA ARG A 45 -1.52 -4.51 7.75
C ARG A 45 -1.55 -6.00 7.99
N CYS A 46 -2.69 -6.67 7.80
CA CYS A 46 -2.76 -8.13 7.85
C CYS A 46 -1.99 -8.75 6.67
N ILE A 47 -2.13 -8.22 5.45
CA ILE A 47 -1.43 -8.73 4.26
C ILE A 47 0.10 -8.63 4.43
N ASN A 48 0.59 -7.56 5.05
CA ASN A 48 2.02 -7.38 5.38
C ASN A 48 2.41 -8.07 6.70
N LEU A 49 1.48 -8.69 7.41
CA LEU A 49 1.67 -9.28 8.75
C LEU A 49 2.22 -8.27 9.79
N LEU A 50 2.01 -6.97 9.62
CA LEU A 50 2.17 -5.98 10.70
C LEU A 50 1.13 -6.20 11.79
N GLU A 51 -0.07 -6.60 11.39
CA GLU A 51 -1.12 -7.13 12.25
C GLU A 51 -1.32 -8.61 11.91
N GLU A 52 -1.26 -9.49 12.90
CA GLU A 52 -1.55 -10.90 12.69
C GLU A 52 -3.08 -11.09 12.59
N PRO A 53 -3.61 -11.69 11.50
CA PRO A 53 -5.04 -11.98 11.41
C PRO A 53 -5.42 -13.06 12.42
N ASP A 54 -6.68 -13.03 12.92
CA ASP A 54 -7.19 -14.02 13.87
C ASP A 54 -7.51 -15.35 13.17
N SER A 55 -7.88 -15.29 11.88
CA SER A 55 -8.14 -16.47 11.04
C SER A 55 -7.86 -16.18 9.57
N GLY A 56 -7.78 -17.24 8.77
CA GLY A 56 -7.56 -17.19 7.34
C GLY A 56 -6.11 -17.39 6.93
N SER A 57 -5.81 -17.16 5.65
CA SER A 57 -4.48 -17.33 5.10
C SER A 57 -4.14 -16.25 4.07
N ILE A 58 -2.84 -15.99 3.92
CA ILE A 58 -2.27 -15.05 2.95
C ILE A 58 -1.16 -15.79 2.20
N GLU A 59 -1.21 -15.76 0.87
CA GLU A 59 -0.17 -16.33 0.02
C GLU A 59 0.34 -15.30 -0.98
N ILE A 60 1.67 -15.15 -1.07
CA ILE A 60 2.34 -14.29 -2.04
C ILE A 60 3.45 -15.08 -2.72
N ASP A 61 3.32 -15.29 -4.03
CA ASP A 61 4.30 -16.01 -4.86
C ASP A 61 4.73 -17.35 -4.23
N GLY A 62 3.75 -18.16 -3.81
CA GLY A 62 3.97 -19.50 -3.24
C GLY A 62 4.41 -19.52 -1.77
N VAL A 63 4.61 -18.37 -1.13
CA VAL A 63 4.82 -18.28 0.32
C VAL A 63 3.48 -18.10 1.00
N LYS A 64 3.00 -19.13 1.72
CA LYS A 64 1.71 -19.14 2.41
C LYS A 64 1.88 -19.01 3.92
N PHE A 65 1.19 -18.04 4.51
CA PHE A 65 0.97 -17.89 5.95
C PHE A 65 -0.46 -18.26 6.28
N THR A 66 -0.65 -19.01 7.35
CA THR A 66 -1.98 -19.34 7.91
C THR A 66 -2.03 -18.84 9.35
N ALA A 67 -3.13 -18.16 9.73
CA ALA A 67 -3.33 -17.65 11.08
C ALA A 67 -3.19 -18.77 12.13
N GLY A 68 -2.51 -18.45 13.24
CA GLY A 68 -2.18 -19.42 14.29
C GLY A 68 -0.92 -20.26 14.05
N GLU A 69 -0.33 -20.22 12.86
CA GLU A 69 0.95 -20.90 12.59
C GLU A 69 2.14 -20.02 13.03
N LYS A 70 2.85 -20.44 14.09
CA LYS A 70 4.03 -19.71 14.63
C LYS A 70 5.31 -20.01 13.84
N LYS A 71 5.29 -19.82 12.52
CA LYS A 71 6.48 -20.02 11.67
C LYS A 71 7.17 -18.65 11.40
N HIS A 72 8.11 -18.27 12.25
CA HIS A 72 8.84 -16.99 12.10
C HIS A 72 9.51 -16.83 10.74
N GLN A 73 9.97 -17.93 10.12
CA GLN A 73 10.58 -17.88 8.79
C GLN A 73 9.55 -17.50 7.72
N THR A 74 8.36 -18.11 7.72
CA THR A 74 7.27 -17.78 6.79
C THR A 74 6.87 -16.29 6.88
N ILE A 75 6.78 -15.76 8.12
CA ILE A 75 6.49 -14.33 8.34
C ILE A 75 7.58 -13.44 7.72
N ARG A 76 8.86 -13.78 7.91
CA ARG A 76 9.98 -13.04 7.30
C ARG A 76 9.94 -13.10 5.78
N ASP A 77 9.70 -14.28 5.23
CA ASP A 77 9.67 -14.51 3.78
C ASP A 77 8.51 -13.75 3.12
N LEU A 78 7.32 -13.75 3.76
CA LEU A 78 6.17 -13.00 3.29
C LEU A 78 6.40 -11.48 3.38
N ARG A 79 6.93 -11.00 4.51
CA ARG A 79 7.31 -9.58 4.66
C ARG A 79 8.37 -9.14 3.66
N ALA A 80 9.28 -10.03 3.26
CA ALA A 80 10.30 -9.73 2.26
C ALA A 80 9.73 -9.59 0.83
N LYS A 81 8.50 -10.06 0.60
CA LYS A 81 7.78 -9.92 -0.67
C LYS A 81 6.86 -8.70 -0.71
N THR A 82 6.66 -8.05 0.42
CA THR A 82 5.77 -6.89 0.55
C THR A 82 6.53 -5.63 0.95
N ALA A 83 6.04 -4.48 0.52
CA ALA A 83 6.44 -3.19 1.09
C ALA A 83 5.20 -2.32 1.29
N MET A 84 5.23 -1.45 2.30
CA MET A 84 4.11 -0.60 2.66
C MET A 84 4.50 0.87 2.68
N VAL A 85 3.67 1.68 2.04
CA VAL A 85 3.69 3.13 2.07
C VAL A 85 2.59 3.58 3.02
N PHE A 86 2.95 4.31 4.05
CA PHE A 86 2.06 4.70 5.14
C PHE A 86 1.53 6.13 4.93
N GLN A 87 0.38 6.41 5.50
CA GLN A 87 -0.24 7.73 5.56
C GLN A 87 0.69 8.78 6.19
N ASN A 88 1.37 8.46 7.28
CA ASN A 88 2.23 9.36 8.06
C ASN A 88 3.73 9.24 7.68
N TYR A 89 4.06 8.92 6.43
CA TYR A 89 5.41 8.79 5.88
C TYR A 89 6.32 7.80 6.61
N ASN A 90 6.31 7.73 7.93
CA ASN A 90 7.08 6.85 8.83
C ASN A 90 8.59 6.84 8.51
N LEU A 91 9.17 8.00 8.16
CA LEU A 91 10.60 8.12 7.92
C LEU A 91 11.38 8.13 9.24
N PHE A 92 12.57 7.55 9.21
CA PHE A 92 13.50 7.60 10.33
C PHE A 92 14.07 9.03 10.45
N LYS A 93 13.62 9.78 11.46
CA LYS A 93 13.95 11.19 11.68
C LYS A 93 15.46 11.44 11.86
N ASN A 94 16.19 10.45 12.38
CA ASN A 94 17.64 10.48 12.63
C ASN A 94 18.48 9.95 11.45
N LYS A 95 17.87 9.73 10.29
CA LYS A 95 18.52 9.29 9.05
C LYS A 95 18.27 10.31 7.96
N THR A 96 19.26 10.50 7.07
CA THR A 96 19.10 11.31 5.86
C THR A 96 18.14 10.62 4.88
N VAL A 97 17.73 11.33 3.85
CA VAL A 97 16.85 10.83 2.78
C VAL A 97 17.45 9.56 2.16
N ILE A 98 18.70 9.61 1.71
CA ILE A 98 19.36 8.44 1.11
C ILE A 98 19.46 7.27 2.11
N GLN A 99 19.77 7.55 3.38
CA GLN A 99 19.85 6.52 4.41
C GLN A 99 18.49 5.87 4.69
N ASN A 100 17.39 6.62 4.62
CA ASN A 100 16.03 6.08 4.74
C ASN A 100 15.74 5.06 3.63
N ILE A 101 16.15 5.35 2.39
CA ILE A 101 15.93 4.45 1.25
C ILE A 101 16.85 3.23 1.32
N MET A 102 18.11 3.40 1.74
CA MET A 102 19.10 2.32 1.83
C MET A 102 18.78 1.32 2.95
N LEU A 103 18.19 1.78 4.05
CA LEU A 103 18.04 1.01 5.29
C LEU A 103 17.38 -0.36 5.11
N PRO A 104 16.23 -0.51 4.41
CA PRO A 104 15.60 -1.81 4.26
C PRO A 104 16.46 -2.80 3.45
N MET A 105 17.21 -2.34 2.45
CA MET A 105 18.11 -3.18 1.66
C MET A 105 19.27 -3.73 2.50
N ILE A 106 19.89 -2.87 3.33
CA ILE A 106 21.01 -3.24 4.21
C ILE A 106 20.52 -4.16 5.33
N SER A 107 19.38 -3.84 5.96
CA SER A 107 18.81 -4.63 7.05
C SER A 107 18.41 -6.04 6.61
N ALA A 108 17.94 -6.20 5.38
CA ALA A 108 17.64 -7.51 4.80
C ALA A 108 18.90 -8.33 4.45
N LYS A 109 20.09 -7.76 4.55
CA LYS A 109 21.38 -8.37 4.17
C LYS A 109 21.41 -8.88 2.72
N LYS A 110 20.59 -8.30 1.84
CA LYS A 110 20.50 -8.69 0.42
C LYS A 110 21.46 -7.91 -0.47
N ASN A 111 21.92 -6.74 0.00
CA ASN A 111 22.76 -5.83 -0.79
C ASN A 111 23.97 -5.38 0.05
N THR A 112 25.09 -5.16 -0.64
CA THR A 112 26.23 -4.41 -0.08
C THR A 112 25.83 -2.93 0.09
N LYS A 113 26.57 -2.19 0.91
CA LYS A 113 26.32 -0.76 1.08
C LYS A 113 26.42 0.02 -0.24
N LYS A 114 27.35 -0.37 -1.11
CA LYS A 114 27.56 0.27 -2.41
C LYS A 114 26.39 0.02 -3.38
N GLU A 115 25.89 -1.21 -3.43
CA GLU A 115 24.71 -1.54 -4.26
C GLU A 115 23.46 -0.82 -3.75
N ALA A 116 23.26 -0.80 -2.42
CA ALA A 116 22.13 -0.08 -1.80
C ALA A 116 22.20 1.44 -2.09
N GLU A 117 23.40 2.03 -2.09
CA GLU A 117 23.60 3.44 -2.41
C GLU A 117 23.28 3.74 -3.87
N LEU A 118 23.78 2.94 -4.82
CA LEU A 118 23.48 3.10 -6.24
C LEU A 118 21.98 2.99 -6.51
N ARG A 119 21.32 2.00 -5.95
CA ARG A 119 19.87 1.83 -6.08
C ARG A 119 19.11 3.00 -5.46
N ALA A 120 19.53 3.51 -4.30
CA ALA A 120 18.91 4.65 -3.65
C ALA A 120 19.05 5.94 -4.46
N LEU A 121 20.20 6.17 -5.11
CA LEU A 121 20.42 7.31 -6.01
C LEU A 121 19.51 7.24 -7.25
N ASP A 122 19.37 6.07 -7.85
CA ASP A 122 18.44 5.85 -8.96
C ASP A 122 16.99 6.17 -8.56
N LEU A 123 16.52 5.65 -7.42
CA LEU A 123 15.20 5.91 -6.90
C LEU A 123 14.99 7.40 -6.57
N LEU A 124 16.00 8.08 -6.02
CA LEU A 124 15.95 9.53 -5.77
C LEU A 124 15.76 10.34 -7.04
N ASN A 125 16.42 9.91 -8.13
CA ASN A 125 16.23 10.52 -9.44
C ASN A 125 14.80 10.32 -9.95
N GLN A 126 14.25 9.11 -9.83
CA GLN A 126 12.88 8.79 -10.27
C GLN A 126 11.82 9.61 -9.54
N ILE A 127 12.02 9.94 -8.26
CA ILE A 127 11.09 10.75 -7.46
C ILE A 127 11.42 12.26 -7.45
N GLY A 128 12.43 12.71 -8.25
CA GLY A 128 12.80 14.12 -8.37
C GLY A 128 13.43 14.73 -7.11
N LEU A 129 14.16 13.95 -6.29
CA LEU A 129 14.75 14.40 -5.03
C LEU A 129 16.26 14.15 -4.93
N SER A 130 16.98 14.10 -6.05
CA SER A 130 18.43 13.86 -6.09
C SER A 130 19.25 14.90 -5.32
N ASP A 131 18.83 16.16 -5.32
CA ASP A 131 19.43 17.28 -4.59
C ASP A 131 19.24 17.19 -3.07
N LYS A 132 18.25 16.42 -2.61
CA LYS A 132 17.88 16.26 -1.20
C LYS A 132 18.50 15.04 -0.52
N LYS A 133 19.37 14.27 -1.18
CA LYS A 133 19.90 12.98 -0.67
C LYS A 133 20.46 13.04 0.75
N ASN A 134 21.13 14.13 1.12
CA ASN A 134 21.78 14.31 2.42
C ASN A 134 20.93 15.10 3.43
N VAL A 135 19.70 15.48 3.06
CA VAL A 135 18.77 16.24 3.91
C VAL A 135 18.07 15.29 4.89
N TYR A 136 17.73 15.77 6.08
CA TYR A 136 16.93 15.03 7.05
C TYR A 136 15.43 15.25 6.82
N PRO A 137 14.55 14.28 7.17
CA PRO A 137 13.10 14.38 6.96
C PRO A 137 12.46 15.66 7.47
N SER A 138 12.94 16.20 8.60
CA SER A 138 12.42 17.45 9.19
C SER A 138 12.60 18.71 8.33
N LYS A 139 13.39 18.63 7.27
CA LYS A 139 13.64 19.73 6.31
C LYS A 139 12.91 19.52 4.97
N LEU A 140 12.03 18.52 4.89
CA LEU A 140 11.25 18.18 3.70
C LEU A 140 9.78 18.58 3.88
N SER A 141 9.11 18.98 2.78
CA SER A 141 7.65 19.09 2.77
C SER A 141 6.97 17.74 2.95
N GLY A 142 5.68 17.71 3.26
CA GLY A 142 4.89 16.48 3.39
C GLY A 142 4.96 15.63 2.12
N GLY A 143 4.74 16.23 0.94
CA GLY A 143 4.84 15.54 -0.35
C GLY A 143 6.24 14.98 -0.62
N GLN A 144 7.31 15.73 -0.27
CA GLN A 144 8.68 15.23 -0.37
C GLN A 144 8.92 14.04 0.56
N GLN A 145 8.43 14.09 1.81
CA GLN A 145 8.54 12.97 2.74
C GLN A 145 7.80 11.74 2.22
N GLN A 146 6.62 11.92 1.65
CA GLN A 146 5.85 10.81 1.07
C GLN A 146 6.56 10.20 -0.13
N ARG A 147 7.13 11.01 -1.02
CA ARG A 147 7.94 10.52 -2.15
C ARG A 147 9.14 9.69 -1.67
N VAL A 148 9.83 10.12 -0.61
CA VAL A 148 10.90 9.32 0.03
C VAL A 148 10.34 8.00 0.61
N GLY A 149 9.16 8.02 1.22
CA GLY A 149 8.46 6.82 1.70
C GLY A 149 8.19 5.80 0.58
N ILE A 150 7.74 6.29 -0.58
CA ILE A 150 7.53 5.49 -1.79
C ILE A 150 8.87 4.90 -2.29
N ALA A 151 9.91 5.72 -2.43
CA ALA A 151 11.22 5.25 -2.87
C ALA A 151 11.80 4.19 -1.91
N ARG A 152 11.63 4.36 -0.60
CA ARG A 152 12.03 3.37 0.41
C ARG A 152 11.28 2.04 0.24
N ALA A 153 10.00 2.08 -0.08
CA ALA A 153 9.21 0.87 -0.34
C ALA A 153 9.67 0.15 -1.61
N LEU A 154 9.97 0.89 -2.68
CA LEU A 154 10.49 0.36 -3.95
C LEU A 154 11.90 -0.22 -3.85
N ALA A 155 12.70 0.22 -2.89
CA ALA A 155 14.11 -0.16 -2.75
C ALA A 155 14.31 -1.68 -2.62
N VAL A 156 13.36 -2.41 -2.03
CA VAL A 156 13.44 -3.85 -1.82
C VAL A 156 12.86 -4.70 -2.95
N ASN A 157 12.41 -4.09 -4.05
CA ASN A 157 11.73 -4.75 -5.17
C ASN A 157 10.62 -5.70 -4.71
N PRO A 158 9.57 -5.19 -4.06
CA PRO A 158 8.51 -6.03 -3.51
C PRO A 158 7.66 -6.64 -4.63
N SER A 159 7.14 -7.86 -4.40
CA SER A 159 6.12 -8.47 -5.26
C SER A 159 4.77 -7.78 -5.11
N VAL A 160 4.45 -7.31 -3.88
CA VAL A 160 3.22 -6.59 -3.55
C VAL A 160 3.55 -5.28 -2.85
N LEU A 161 3.06 -4.19 -3.42
CA LEU A 161 3.22 -2.83 -2.88
C LEU A 161 1.87 -2.37 -2.30
N LEU A 162 1.88 -2.00 -1.02
CA LEU A 162 0.69 -1.63 -0.26
C LEU A 162 0.71 -0.13 0.03
N PHE A 163 -0.33 0.59 -0.36
CA PHE A 163 -0.49 2.02 -0.10
C PHE A 163 -1.66 2.25 0.86
N ASP A 164 -1.38 2.77 2.04
CA ASP A 164 -2.38 3.08 3.08
C ASP A 164 -2.62 4.59 3.08
N GLU A 165 -3.62 5.05 2.33
CA GLU A 165 -4.02 6.45 2.19
C GLU A 165 -2.83 7.41 1.93
N PRO A 166 -2.07 7.23 0.84
CA PRO A 166 -0.78 7.88 0.64
C PRO A 166 -0.84 9.42 0.51
N THR A 167 -2.02 10.01 0.38
CA THR A 167 -2.22 11.45 0.17
C THR A 167 -2.98 12.15 1.30
N SER A 168 -3.61 11.39 2.23
CA SER A 168 -4.53 11.96 3.23
C SER A 168 -3.89 12.91 4.26
N SER A 169 -2.56 12.87 4.40
CA SER A 169 -1.80 13.78 5.29
C SER A 169 -1.13 14.94 4.53
N LEU A 170 -1.48 15.15 3.26
CA LEU A 170 -0.88 16.16 2.40
C LEU A 170 -1.81 17.35 2.20
N ASP A 171 -1.20 18.52 2.02
CA ASP A 171 -1.91 19.70 1.51
C ASP A 171 -2.40 19.41 0.07
N PRO A 172 -3.59 19.92 -0.33
CA PRO A 172 -4.18 19.63 -1.64
C PRO A 172 -3.25 19.91 -2.83
N GLU A 173 -2.39 20.92 -2.72
CA GLU A 173 -1.42 21.30 -3.76
C GLU A 173 -0.35 20.20 -3.99
N LEU A 174 -0.04 19.39 -2.97
CA LEU A 174 0.99 18.34 -3.03
C LEU A 174 0.45 16.96 -3.39
N VAL A 175 -0.87 16.79 -3.37
CA VAL A 175 -1.54 15.50 -3.65
C VAL A 175 -1.19 15.00 -5.04
N ASN A 176 -1.33 15.86 -6.06
CA ASN A 176 -1.12 15.49 -7.45
C ASN A 176 0.31 14.98 -7.72
N GLU A 177 1.35 15.59 -7.12
CA GLU A 177 2.73 15.14 -7.28
C GLU A 177 2.95 13.69 -6.82
N VAL A 178 2.27 13.29 -5.75
CA VAL A 178 2.37 11.91 -5.22
C VAL A 178 1.55 10.95 -6.07
N LEU A 179 0.35 11.34 -6.50
CA LEU A 179 -0.52 10.52 -7.35
C LEU A 179 0.12 10.23 -8.71
N GLU A 180 0.79 11.20 -9.34
CA GLU A 180 1.51 11.02 -10.60
C GLU A 180 2.63 9.98 -10.50
N ILE A 181 3.36 9.96 -9.38
CA ILE A 181 4.37 8.94 -9.13
C ILE A 181 3.71 7.56 -9.03
N ILE A 182 2.61 7.43 -8.29
CA ILE A 182 1.91 6.15 -8.14
C ILE A 182 1.32 5.69 -9.49
N LEU A 183 0.77 6.60 -10.29
CA LEU A 183 0.31 6.31 -11.67
C LEU A 183 1.45 5.78 -12.55
N THR A 184 2.62 6.41 -12.48
CA THR A 184 3.79 5.98 -13.24
C THR A 184 4.26 4.58 -12.82
N LEU A 185 4.23 4.29 -11.52
CA LEU A 185 4.58 2.96 -10.99
C LEU A 185 3.55 1.90 -11.43
N ALA A 186 2.27 2.23 -11.41
CA ALA A 186 1.19 1.35 -11.84
C ALA A 186 1.33 0.96 -13.33
N LYS A 187 1.61 1.92 -14.21
CA LYS A 187 1.81 1.69 -15.64
C LYS A 187 2.97 0.74 -15.97
N ASN A 188 3.93 0.61 -15.08
CA ASN A 188 5.08 -0.28 -15.29
C ASN A 188 4.79 -1.76 -14.94
N HIS A 189 3.66 -2.06 -14.28
CA HIS A 189 3.20 -3.41 -13.89
C HIS A 189 4.27 -4.34 -13.28
N GLN A 190 5.27 -3.76 -12.61
CA GLN A 190 6.37 -4.55 -12.02
C GLN A 190 5.97 -5.24 -10.72
N SER A 191 5.13 -4.58 -9.91
CA SER A 191 4.61 -5.09 -8.65
C SER A 191 3.08 -5.07 -8.67
N THR A 192 2.45 -6.05 -8.03
CA THR A 192 1.03 -5.99 -7.70
C THR A 192 0.81 -4.86 -6.69
N MET A 193 -0.19 -4.03 -6.88
CA MET A 193 -0.43 -2.86 -6.03
C MET A 193 -1.81 -2.93 -5.38
N LEU A 194 -1.85 -2.75 -4.05
CA LEU A 194 -3.10 -2.54 -3.32
C LEU A 194 -3.10 -1.11 -2.76
N ILE A 195 -4.07 -0.30 -3.15
CA ILE A 195 -4.11 1.13 -2.84
C ILE A 195 -5.40 1.46 -2.09
N VAL A 196 -5.30 1.72 -0.78
CA VAL A 196 -6.40 2.34 -0.03
C VAL A 196 -6.38 3.82 -0.30
N THR A 197 -7.48 4.36 -0.83
CA THR A 197 -7.56 5.78 -1.18
C THR A 197 -8.97 6.34 -1.05
N HIS A 198 -9.07 7.64 -0.83
CA HIS A 198 -10.29 8.44 -0.91
C HIS A 198 -10.36 9.28 -2.20
N GLU A 199 -9.32 9.24 -3.02
CA GLU A 199 -9.22 9.95 -4.31
C GLU A 199 -9.94 9.15 -5.41
N MET A 200 -11.24 9.41 -5.61
CA MET A 200 -12.08 8.59 -6.49
C MET A 200 -11.68 8.68 -7.95
N GLN A 201 -11.27 9.86 -8.43
CA GLN A 201 -10.81 10.02 -9.82
C GLN A 201 -9.51 9.25 -10.07
N PHE A 202 -8.58 9.34 -9.12
CA PHE A 202 -7.35 8.57 -9.17
C PHE A 202 -7.63 7.05 -9.14
N ALA A 203 -8.50 6.58 -8.23
CA ALA A 203 -8.87 5.16 -8.19
C ALA A 203 -9.46 4.67 -9.53
N LYS A 204 -10.27 5.50 -10.19
CA LYS A 204 -10.86 5.20 -11.50
C LYS A 204 -9.82 5.11 -12.62
N GLU A 205 -8.77 5.93 -12.54
CA GLU A 205 -7.72 6.02 -13.55
C GLU A 205 -6.66 4.91 -13.37
N VAL A 206 -6.25 4.64 -12.13
CA VAL A 206 -5.09 3.79 -11.84
C VAL A 206 -5.45 2.31 -11.73
N ALA A 207 -6.67 1.97 -11.29
CA ALA A 207 -6.99 0.61 -10.90
C ALA A 207 -7.50 -0.23 -12.09
N ASP A 208 -7.01 -1.47 -12.15
CA ASP A 208 -7.61 -2.52 -12.98
C ASP A 208 -8.92 -3.01 -12.37
N ARG A 209 -8.98 -3.02 -11.01
CA ARG A 209 -10.12 -3.49 -10.23
C ARG A 209 -10.30 -2.66 -8.96
N ILE A 210 -11.55 -2.51 -8.53
CA ILE A 210 -11.90 -1.78 -7.31
C ILE A 210 -12.67 -2.71 -6.37
N ILE A 211 -12.21 -2.77 -5.12
CA ILE A 211 -12.87 -3.48 -4.03
C ILE A 211 -13.49 -2.46 -3.09
N PHE A 212 -14.82 -2.54 -2.88
CA PHE A 212 -15.54 -1.74 -1.91
C PHE A 212 -15.72 -2.54 -0.61
N ILE A 213 -15.14 -2.03 0.47
CA ILE A 213 -15.23 -2.63 1.82
C ILE A 213 -16.18 -1.81 2.69
N ASP A 214 -17.11 -2.50 3.33
CA ASP A 214 -18.00 -1.92 4.32
C ASP A 214 -18.29 -2.97 5.41
N ASP A 215 -18.38 -2.53 6.66
CA ASP A 215 -18.58 -3.37 7.85
C ASP A 215 -17.66 -4.62 7.87
N GLY A 216 -16.38 -4.40 7.55
CA GLY A 216 -15.36 -5.45 7.54
C GLY A 216 -15.54 -6.55 6.49
N THR A 217 -16.42 -6.35 5.49
CA THR A 217 -16.66 -7.32 4.41
C THR A 217 -16.49 -6.68 3.03
N ILE A 218 -16.21 -7.49 2.00
CA ILE A 218 -16.24 -7.05 0.61
C ILE A 218 -17.68 -7.03 0.15
N ILE A 219 -18.20 -5.84 -0.13
CA ILE A 219 -19.56 -5.65 -0.65
C ILE A 219 -19.59 -5.76 -2.18
N LYS A 220 -18.53 -5.28 -2.83
CA LYS A 220 -18.40 -5.36 -4.28
C LYS A 220 -16.93 -5.40 -4.68
N ASP A 221 -16.66 -6.20 -5.70
CA ASP A 221 -15.36 -6.34 -6.36
C ASP A 221 -15.63 -6.32 -7.87
N SER A 222 -15.16 -5.29 -8.59
CA SER A 222 -15.46 -5.12 -10.01
C SER A 222 -14.49 -4.15 -10.71
N SER A 223 -14.58 -4.08 -12.05
CA SER A 223 -13.85 -3.06 -12.81
C SER A 223 -14.27 -1.64 -12.40
N PRO A 224 -13.40 -0.63 -12.59
CA PRO A 224 -13.74 0.76 -12.32
C PRO A 224 -15.02 1.22 -13.02
N GLN A 225 -15.21 0.87 -14.30
CA GLN A 225 -16.39 1.23 -15.05
C GLN A 225 -17.67 0.69 -14.38
N SER A 226 -17.67 -0.58 -13.95
CA SER A 226 -18.81 -1.19 -13.27
C SER A 226 -19.03 -0.61 -11.87
N MET A 227 -17.99 -0.21 -11.17
CA MET A 227 -18.07 0.39 -9.82
C MET A 227 -18.70 1.78 -9.88
N PHE A 228 -18.31 2.61 -10.86
CA PHE A 228 -18.78 4.00 -10.99
C PHE A 228 -20.08 4.14 -11.77
N SER A 229 -20.57 3.09 -12.46
CA SER A 229 -21.85 3.09 -13.18
C SER A 229 -23.05 2.61 -12.35
N LEU A 230 -22.86 2.39 -11.05
CA LEU A 230 -23.94 1.95 -10.16
C LEU A 230 -25.06 2.97 -10.08
N GLY A 231 -26.31 2.49 -10.16
CA GLY A 231 -27.51 3.33 -10.07
C GLY A 231 -27.57 4.15 -8.77
N GLU A 232 -28.29 5.28 -8.82
CA GLU A 232 -28.26 6.34 -7.80
C GLU A 232 -28.62 5.91 -6.37
N ASN A 233 -29.31 4.80 -6.19
CA ASN A 233 -29.84 4.35 -4.90
C ASN A 233 -28.93 3.32 -4.17
N SER A 234 -27.70 3.09 -4.61
CA SER A 234 -26.80 2.17 -3.91
C SER A 234 -25.98 2.89 -2.84
N ARG A 235 -25.69 2.19 -1.73
CA ARG A 235 -24.80 2.69 -0.66
C ARG A 235 -23.41 3.08 -1.23
N ILE A 236 -22.94 2.35 -2.24
CA ILE A 236 -21.69 2.61 -2.95
C ILE A 236 -21.76 3.93 -3.74
N SER A 237 -22.85 4.14 -4.52
CA SER A 237 -23.00 5.39 -5.30
C SER A 237 -23.10 6.61 -4.38
N SER A 238 -23.81 6.49 -3.26
CA SER A 238 -23.92 7.55 -2.26
C SER A 238 -22.55 7.88 -1.65
N PHE A 239 -21.71 6.87 -1.39
CA PHE A 239 -20.34 7.05 -0.90
C PHE A 239 -19.45 7.74 -1.94
N ILE A 240 -19.48 7.27 -3.18
CA ILE A 240 -18.67 7.84 -4.29
C ILE A 240 -19.06 9.29 -4.56
N LYS A 241 -20.36 9.62 -4.61
CA LYS A 241 -20.84 11.00 -4.81
C LYS A 241 -20.35 11.95 -3.70
N LYS A 242 -20.36 11.49 -2.44
CA LYS A 242 -19.92 12.30 -1.29
C LYS A 242 -18.43 12.65 -1.32
N LEU A 243 -17.59 11.85 -1.97
CA LEU A 243 -16.13 12.08 -2.08
C LEU A 243 -15.72 12.69 -3.43
N GLY A 244 -16.61 12.69 -4.44
CA GLY A 244 -16.34 13.25 -5.76
C GLY A 244 -16.92 14.67 -5.97
N SER A 245 -17.49 15.25 -4.91
CA SER A 245 -17.93 16.65 -4.82
C SER A 245 -16.84 17.43 -4.02
#